data_e7a0b344fc9faa801d62400f22f3f501
#
_entry.id   e7a0b344fc9faa801d62400f22f3f501
#
_cell.length_a   1.000
_cell.length_b   1.000
_cell.length_c   1.000
_cell.angle_alpha   90.00
_cell.angle_beta   90.00
_cell.angle_gamma   90.00
#
_symmetry.space_group_name_H-M   'P 1'
#
loop_
_entity.id
_entity.type
_entity.pdbx_description
1 polymer ?
#
loop_
_entity_poly.entity_id
_entity_poly.type
_entity_poly.pdbx_seq_one_letter_code
_entity_poly.pdbx_strand_id
1 'polypeptide(L)'
;MRIGNHEFDTKNETYIMGILNVTPDSFSDGGKFNHMDAALAHAEQMIRDGADIIDIGGESTRPGHTVISDEEEIARVTPVIEAVKARFDVPVSIDTYKGNVAEAALQAGADLVNDIWGFKFDYKTAEVTARYHAACCLMHNRNEAIYQNFLEDMVADMKECVAIAHKAGVPDEKIMLDPGVGFGKTYEQNLEAINHVDVLQELGLPILLGTSRKSVIGNTLDLPVDQRVEGTLATTVIGMLRGCSFVRVHDIKENHRIIQMTKAILSC
;
A
#
# COMPACT_ATOMS: atom_id res chain seq x y z
N MET A 1 -9.29 12.57 -4.72
CA MET A 1 -9.61 11.43 -3.82
C MET A 1 -9.59 11.91 -2.38
N ARG A 2 -10.54 11.44 -1.54
CA ARG A 2 -10.56 11.80 -0.11
C ARG A 2 -10.29 10.58 0.77
N ILE A 3 -9.27 10.69 1.65
CA ILE A 3 -8.89 9.65 2.63
C ILE A 3 -8.94 10.29 4.02
N GLY A 4 -9.81 9.80 4.89
CA GLY A 4 -10.11 10.48 6.16
C GLY A 4 -10.58 11.92 5.94
N ASN A 5 -9.90 12.86 6.56
CA ASN A 5 -10.17 14.31 6.43
C ASN A 5 -9.28 15.02 5.39
N HIS A 6 -8.41 14.27 4.68
CA HIS A 6 -7.44 14.83 3.74
C HIS A 6 -7.91 14.64 2.30
N GLU A 7 -7.71 15.70 1.47
CA GLU A 7 -7.97 15.69 0.04
C GLU A 7 -6.66 15.49 -0.72
N PHE A 8 -6.66 14.56 -1.71
CA PHE A 8 -5.51 14.23 -2.54
C PHE A 8 -5.81 14.57 -4.01
N ASP A 9 -4.98 15.45 -4.61
CA ASP A 9 -5.03 15.74 -6.05
C ASP A 9 -4.33 14.63 -6.83
N THR A 10 -5.06 13.55 -7.07
CA THR A 10 -4.54 12.36 -7.73
C THR A 10 -4.26 12.53 -9.22
N LYS A 11 -4.54 13.71 -9.81
CA LYS A 11 -4.26 13.99 -11.22
C LYS A 11 -2.93 14.70 -11.43
N ASN A 12 -2.51 15.51 -10.46
CA ASN A 12 -1.35 16.38 -10.64
C ASN A 12 -0.21 16.09 -9.66
N GLU A 13 -0.47 15.31 -8.59
CA GLU A 13 0.48 15.06 -7.51
C GLU A 13 0.76 13.57 -7.33
N THR A 14 1.94 13.26 -6.78
CA THR A 14 2.31 11.93 -6.31
C THR A 14 2.60 11.99 -4.82
N TYR A 15 1.92 11.15 -4.06
CA TYR A 15 1.92 11.11 -2.60
C TYR A 15 2.64 9.86 -2.07
N ILE A 16 3.13 9.93 -0.85
CA ILE A 16 3.89 8.87 -0.20
C ILE A 16 3.06 8.17 0.86
N MET A 17 2.84 6.87 0.68
CA MET A 17 2.33 5.96 1.70
C MET A 17 3.53 5.28 2.38
N GLY A 18 3.79 5.64 3.64
CA GLY A 18 4.90 5.12 4.42
C GLY A 18 4.53 3.81 5.13
N ILE A 19 5.40 2.80 5.03
CA ILE A 19 5.17 1.46 5.57
C ILE A 19 5.58 1.40 7.05
N LEU A 20 4.63 1.09 7.93
CA LEU A 20 4.85 0.85 9.36
C LEU A 20 4.47 -0.59 9.73
N ASN A 21 5.46 -1.50 9.73
CA ASN A 21 5.23 -2.88 10.17
C ASN A 21 5.28 -2.97 11.69
N VAL A 22 4.23 -3.54 12.29
CA VAL A 22 4.11 -3.77 13.74
C VAL A 22 4.21 -5.25 14.09
N THR A 23 5.10 -5.96 13.39
CA THR A 23 5.41 -7.37 13.67
C THR A 23 6.39 -7.49 14.84
N PRO A 24 6.40 -8.62 15.60
CA PRO A 24 7.31 -8.83 16.74
C PRO A 24 8.79 -8.59 16.39
N ASP A 25 9.20 -8.93 15.18
CA ASP A 25 10.60 -8.77 14.72
C ASP A 25 10.97 -7.32 14.38
N SER A 26 9.96 -6.46 14.15
CA SER A 26 10.20 -5.07 13.77
C SER A 26 10.74 -4.21 14.91
N PHE A 27 10.62 -4.68 16.18
CA PHE A 27 10.98 -3.93 17.37
C PHE A 27 11.59 -4.86 18.45
N SER A 28 12.57 -5.69 18.09
CA SER A 28 13.06 -6.86 18.83
C SER A 28 13.74 -6.59 20.19
N ASP A 29 14.01 -5.35 20.58
CA ASP A 29 14.86 -5.06 21.74
C ASP A 29 14.16 -4.51 23.00
N GLY A 30 12.82 -4.63 23.14
CA GLY A 30 12.14 -4.08 24.31
C GLY A 30 10.73 -4.59 24.58
N GLY A 31 10.29 -4.57 25.84
CA GLY A 31 8.93 -4.97 26.22
C GLY A 31 7.82 -4.12 25.57
N LYS A 32 6.55 -4.49 25.75
CA LYS A 32 5.38 -3.89 25.05
C LYS A 32 5.33 -2.35 25.01
N PHE A 33 5.82 -1.66 26.04
CA PHE A 33 5.90 -0.19 26.08
C PHE A 33 6.94 0.35 25.11
N ASN A 34 8.11 -0.29 25.00
CA ASN A 34 9.15 0.12 24.05
C ASN A 34 8.70 -0.05 22.60
N HIS A 35 7.87 -1.05 22.30
CA HIS A 35 7.34 -1.26 20.94
C HIS A 35 6.38 -0.15 20.50
N MET A 36 5.51 0.32 21.39
CA MET A 36 4.58 1.42 21.08
C MET A 36 5.33 2.73 20.87
N ASP A 37 6.25 3.07 21.77
CA ASP A 37 7.05 4.30 21.66
C ASP A 37 7.91 4.30 20.40
N ALA A 38 8.50 3.16 20.03
CA ALA A 38 9.27 3.00 18.81
C ALA A 38 8.39 3.14 17.55
N ALA A 39 7.18 2.56 17.54
CA ALA A 39 6.23 2.70 16.44
C ALA A 39 5.79 4.16 16.26
N LEU A 40 5.47 4.86 17.35
CA LEU A 40 5.09 6.27 17.33
C LEU A 40 6.26 7.18 16.89
N ALA A 41 7.48 6.94 17.38
CA ALA A 41 8.65 7.68 16.96
C ALA A 41 8.96 7.47 15.46
N HIS A 42 8.76 6.24 14.96
CA HIS A 42 8.93 5.94 13.54
C HIS A 42 7.84 6.63 12.71
N ALA A 43 6.56 6.57 13.12
CA ALA A 43 5.48 7.30 12.45
C ALA A 43 5.76 8.81 12.41
N GLU A 44 6.19 9.40 13.53
CA GLU A 44 6.58 10.82 13.60
C GLU A 44 7.72 11.15 12.62
N GLN A 45 8.75 10.29 12.55
CA GLN A 45 9.86 10.48 11.61
C GLN A 45 9.39 10.39 10.16
N MET A 46 8.54 9.40 9.82
CA MET A 46 7.98 9.28 8.46
C MET A 46 7.19 10.53 8.07
N ILE A 47 6.35 11.06 8.95
CA ILE A 47 5.58 12.29 8.71
C ILE A 47 6.52 13.49 8.49
N ARG A 48 7.56 13.65 9.32
CA ARG A 48 8.57 14.69 9.15
C ARG A 48 9.35 14.57 7.84
N ASP A 49 9.57 13.35 7.38
CA ASP A 49 10.31 13.06 6.15
C ASP A 49 9.42 13.17 4.89
N GLY A 50 8.11 13.40 5.06
CA GLY A 50 7.16 13.68 3.98
C GLY A 50 6.22 12.53 3.62
N ALA A 51 5.91 11.62 4.56
CA ALA A 51 4.83 10.67 4.36
C ALA A 51 3.47 11.35 4.44
N ASP A 52 2.61 11.09 3.47
CA ASP A 52 1.24 11.62 3.38
C ASP A 52 0.22 10.66 4.00
N ILE A 53 0.53 9.39 4.07
CA ILE A 53 -0.29 8.30 4.65
C ILE A 53 0.64 7.36 5.41
N ILE A 54 0.21 6.86 6.58
CA ILE A 54 0.90 5.80 7.31
C ILE A 54 0.16 4.50 7.12
N ASP A 55 0.83 3.49 6.54
CA ASP A 55 0.25 2.18 6.25
C ASP A 55 0.73 1.15 7.30
N ILE A 56 -0.19 0.71 8.15
CA ILE A 56 0.10 -0.15 9.31
C ILE A 56 -0.22 -1.59 8.97
N GLY A 57 0.76 -2.49 9.11
CA GLY A 57 0.60 -3.93 8.89
C GLY A 57 1.01 -4.76 10.09
N GLY A 58 0.12 -5.66 10.56
CA GLY A 58 0.34 -6.57 11.69
C GLY A 58 0.85 -7.95 11.29
N GLU A 59 0.62 -8.35 10.03
CA GLU A 59 1.08 -9.59 9.42
C GLU A 59 2.06 -9.26 8.29
N SER A 60 3.08 -10.08 8.12
CA SER A 60 3.94 -9.98 6.94
C SER A 60 3.17 -10.49 5.72
N THR A 61 3.03 -9.68 4.68
CA THR A 61 2.38 -10.07 3.43
C THR A 61 3.38 -10.61 2.37
N ARG A 62 4.65 -10.82 2.75
CA ARG A 62 5.66 -11.39 1.85
C ARG A 62 5.32 -12.83 1.50
N PRO A 63 5.54 -13.27 0.24
CA PRO A 63 5.34 -14.68 -0.14
C PRO A 63 6.07 -15.64 0.81
N GLY A 64 5.34 -16.65 1.32
CA GLY A 64 5.88 -17.64 2.26
C GLY A 64 5.89 -17.22 3.73
N HIS A 65 5.25 -16.12 4.11
CA HIS A 65 5.08 -15.73 5.50
C HIS A 65 4.19 -16.73 6.27
N THR A 66 4.29 -16.71 7.59
CA THR A 66 3.38 -17.45 8.46
C THR A 66 2.11 -16.62 8.69
N VAL A 67 0.96 -17.19 8.34
CA VAL A 67 -0.36 -16.58 8.61
C VAL A 67 -0.61 -16.60 10.11
N ILE A 68 -1.04 -15.49 10.67
CA ILE A 68 -1.45 -15.37 12.08
C ILE A 68 -2.98 -15.30 12.19
N SER A 69 -3.52 -15.51 13.40
CA SER A 69 -4.96 -15.37 13.61
C SER A 69 -5.43 -13.92 13.51
N ASP A 70 -6.72 -13.72 13.26
CA ASP A 70 -7.32 -12.38 13.24
C ASP A 70 -7.15 -11.68 14.59
N GLU A 71 -7.35 -12.42 15.70
CA GLU A 71 -7.21 -11.87 17.05
C GLU A 71 -5.79 -11.39 17.34
N GLU A 72 -4.79 -12.13 16.87
CA GLU A 72 -3.39 -11.74 17.03
C GLU A 72 -3.08 -10.49 16.20
N GLU A 73 -3.54 -10.44 14.95
CA GLU A 73 -3.32 -9.27 14.07
C GLU A 73 -4.03 -8.04 14.62
N ILE A 74 -5.30 -8.16 15.06
CA ILE A 74 -6.07 -7.09 15.70
C ILE A 74 -5.32 -6.55 16.93
N ALA A 75 -4.83 -7.46 17.80
CA ALA A 75 -4.10 -7.07 19.01
C ALA A 75 -2.79 -6.31 18.71
N ARG A 76 -2.19 -6.53 17.54
CA ARG A 76 -0.98 -5.81 17.10
C ARG A 76 -1.31 -4.43 16.54
N VAL A 77 -2.32 -4.32 15.67
CA VAL A 77 -2.54 -3.12 14.86
C VAL A 77 -3.42 -2.08 15.55
N THR A 78 -4.49 -2.48 16.26
CA THR A 78 -5.47 -1.51 16.79
C THR A 78 -4.86 -0.52 17.78
N PRO A 79 -4.01 -0.94 18.77
CA PRO A 79 -3.42 0.02 19.71
C PRO A 79 -2.50 1.04 19.01
N VAL A 80 -1.80 0.61 17.94
CA VAL A 80 -0.91 1.49 17.19
C VAL A 80 -1.72 2.49 16.34
N ILE A 81 -2.81 2.04 15.71
CA ILE A 81 -3.72 2.92 14.95
C ILE A 81 -4.30 3.99 15.87
N GLU A 82 -4.85 3.60 17.03
CA GLU A 82 -5.40 4.54 18.01
C GLU A 82 -4.37 5.57 18.47
N ALA A 83 -3.15 5.13 18.77
CA ALA A 83 -2.08 6.00 19.24
C ALA A 83 -1.57 6.96 18.16
N VAL A 84 -1.45 6.51 16.91
CA VAL A 84 -1.08 7.36 15.76
C VAL A 84 -2.17 8.40 15.49
N LYS A 85 -3.45 7.99 15.43
CA LYS A 85 -4.59 8.89 15.22
C LYS A 85 -4.78 9.92 16.33
N ALA A 86 -4.49 9.55 17.58
CA ALA A 86 -4.55 10.48 18.72
C ALA A 86 -3.44 11.54 18.71
N ARG A 87 -2.28 11.22 18.09
CA ARG A 87 -1.09 12.09 18.16
C ARG A 87 -0.83 12.91 16.91
N PHE A 88 -1.21 12.39 15.74
CA PHE A 88 -0.86 12.98 14.44
C PHE A 88 -2.10 13.20 13.58
N ASP A 89 -2.12 14.34 12.88
CA ASP A 89 -3.11 14.62 11.83
C ASP A 89 -2.59 14.06 10.49
N VAL A 90 -2.72 12.73 10.33
CA VAL A 90 -2.32 11.99 9.15
C VAL A 90 -3.33 10.87 8.87
N PRO A 91 -3.69 10.59 7.62
CA PRO A 91 -4.46 9.41 7.27
C PRO A 91 -3.71 8.13 7.62
N VAL A 92 -4.44 7.17 8.16
CA VAL A 92 -3.92 5.84 8.50
C VAL A 92 -4.56 4.79 7.61
N SER A 93 -3.72 3.98 7.00
CA SER A 93 -4.09 2.79 6.24
C SER A 93 -3.84 1.53 7.07
N ILE A 94 -4.69 0.52 6.91
CA ILE A 94 -4.48 -0.85 7.43
C ILE A 94 -4.14 -1.78 6.27
N ASP A 95 -2.95 -2.41 6.30
CA ASP A 95 -2.52 -3.44 5.36
C ASP A 95 -3.05 -4.80 5.83
N THR A 96 -4.20 -5.21 5.32
CA THR A 96 -4.83 -6.48 5.64
C THR A 96 -5.82 -6.93 4.57
N TYR A 97 -5.95 -8.25 4.40
CA TYR A 97 -6.94 -8.90 3.53
C TYR A 97 -8.04 -9.63 4.33
N LYS A 98 -8.05 -9.46 5.68
CA LYS A 98 -8.99 -10.11 6.60
C LYS A 98 -10.06 -9.13 7.05
N GLY A 99 -11.33 -9.46 6.81
CA GLY A 99 -12.46 -8.57 7.11
C GLY A 99 -12.63 -8.24 8.60
N ASN A 100 -12.30 -9.17 9.52
CA ASN A 100 -12.36 -8.89 10.96
C ASN A 100 -11.28 -7.90 11.38
N VAL A 101 -10.07 -8.01 10.82
CA VAL A 101 -8.96 -7.09 11.10
C VAL A 101 -9.27 -5.70 10.53
N ALA A 102 -9.77 -5.64 9.28
CA ALA A 102 -10.19 -4.39 8.66
C ALA A 102 -11.27 -3.67 9.50
N GLU A 103 -12.29 -4.41 9.99
CA GLU A 103 -13.34 -3.87 10.84
C GLU A 103 -12.79 -3.27 12.14
N ALA A 104 -11.93 -4.01 12.84
CA ALA A 104 -11.31 -3.55 14.09
C ALA A 104 -10.41 -2.33 13.85
N ALA A 105 -9.63 -2.32 12.76
CA ALA A 105 -8.76 -1.20 12.40
C ALA A 105 -9.56 0.07 12.07
N LEU A 106 -10.67 -0.05 11.32
CA LEU A 106 -11.56 1.07 11.01
C LEU A 106 -12.25 1.61 12.26
N GLN A 107 -12.63 0.73 13.21
CA GLN A 107 -13.14 1.15 14.53
C GLN A 107 -12.08 1.90 15.35
N ALA A 108 -10.81 1.50 15.24
CA ALA A 108 -9.68 2.17 15.90
C ALA A 108 -9.29 3.50 15.22
N GLY A 109 -9.92 3.85 14.09
CA GLY A 109 -9.76 5.14 13.40
C GLY A 109 -8.93 5.09 12.10
N ALA A 110 -8.66 3.92 11.53
CA ALA A 110 -8.06 3.83 10.19
C ALA A 110 -9.00 4.46 9.14
N ASP A 111 -8.43 5.05 8.10
CA ASP A 111 -9.12 5.81 7.06
C ASP A 111 -9.14 5.08 5.71
N LEU A 112 -8.27 4.07 5.55
CA LEU A 112 -8.08 3.32 4.30
C LEU A 112 -7.82 1.83 4.60
N VAL A 113 -8.37 0.95 3.77
CA VAL A 113 -8.06 -0.49 3.76
C VAL A 113 -7.18 -0.80 2.55
N ASN A 114 -5.95 -1.27 2.78
CA ASN A 114 -5.02 -1.71 1.75
C ASN A 114 -5.09 -3.24 1.68
N ASP A 115 -5.79 -3.77 0.67
CA ASP A 115 -6.05 -5.21 0.55
C ASP A 115 -5.25 -5.82 -0.62
N ILE A 116 -4.26 -6.66 -0.27
CA ILE A 116 -3.39 -7.35 -1.24
C ILE A 116 -4.11 -8.36 -2.14
N TRP A 117 -5.37 -8.65 -1.89
CA TRP A 117 -6.23 -9.52 -2.72
C TRP A 117 -7.35 -8.77 -3.44
N GLY A 118 -7.44 -7.44 -3.27
CA GLY A 118 -8.46 -6.63 -3.94
C GLY A 118 -9.89 -7.08 -3.60
N PHE A 119 -10.14 -7.43 -2.35
CA PHE A 119 -11.40 -7.95 -1.81
C PHE A 119 -11.82 -9.36 -2.29
N LYS A 120 -10.96 -10.04 -3.07
CA LYS A 120 -11.28 -11.40 -3.55
C LYS A 120 -11.09 -12.48 -2.50
N PHE A 121 -10.28 -12.27 -1.48
CA PHE A 121 -10.01 -13.26 -0.44
C PHE A 121 -11.13 -13.33 0.60
N ASP A 122 -11.57 -12.19 1.11
CA ASP A 122 -12.64 -12.08 2.10
C ASP A 122 -13.59 -10.93 1.74
N TYR A 123 -14.79 -11.27 1.29
CA TYR A 123 -15.80 -10.27 0.91
C TYR A 123 -16.21 -9.35 2.07
N LYS A 124 -16.07 -9.80 3.32
CA LYS A 124 -16.32 -8.96 4.50
C LYS A 124 -15.45 -7.70 4.49
N THR A 125 -14.22 -7.75 3.93
CA THR A 125 -13.35 -6.59 3.80
C THR A 125 -14.01 -5.47 2.99
N ALA A 126 -14.66 -5.81 1.87
CA ALA A 126 -15.42 -4.85 1.06
C ALA A 126 -16.63 -4.29 1.81
N GLU A 127 -17.39 -5.14 2.50
CA GLU A 127 -18.59 -4.72 3.26
C GLU A 127 -18.25 -3.74 4.38
N VAL A 128 -17.18 -4.01 5.15
CA VAL A 128 -16.77 -3.11 6.24
C VAL A 128 -16.20 -1.81 5.68
N THR A 129 -15.42 -1.86 4.59
CA THR A 129 -14.91 -0.67 3.91
C THR A 129 -16.05 0.27 3.51
N ALA A 130 -17.11 -0.26 2.88
CA ALA A 130 -18.30 0.50 2.51
C ALA A 130 -19.05 1.04 3.74
N ARG A 131 -19.26 0.21 4.77
CA ARG A 131 -19.98 0.56 6.00
C ARG A 131 -19.35 1.73 6.74
N TYR A 132 -18.01 1.78 6.79
CA TYR A 132 -17.25 2.84 7.44
C TYR A 132 -16.94 4.02 6.51
N HIS A 133 -17.40 3.98 5.25
CA HIS A 133 -17.09 4.98 4.21
C HIS A 133 -15.57 5.21 4.06
N ALA A 134 -14.77 4.18 4.32
CA ALA A 134 -13.32 4.23 4.20
C ALA A 134 -12.88 4.23 2.73
N ALA A 135 -11.67 4.72 2.47
CA ALA A 135 -11.01 4.49 1.20
C ALA A 135 -10.45 3.06 1.11
N CYS A 136 -10.13 2.59 -0.09
CA CYS A 136 -9.42 1.32 -0.25
C CYS A 136 -8.37 1.38 -1.36
N CYS A 137 -7.34 0.57 -1.19
CA CYS A 137 -6.38 0.19 -2.21
C CYS A 137 -6.64 -1.27 -2.58
N LEU A 138 -7.01 -1.52 -3.83
CA LEU A 138 -7.26 -2.85 -4.36
C LEU A 138 -6.03 -3.32 -5.13
N MET A 139 -5.36 -4.38 -4.65
CA MET A 139 -4.17 -4.87 -5.31
C MET A 139 -4.44 -6.09 -6.18
N HIS A 140 -3.82 -6.11 -7.36
CA HIS A 140 -3.79 -7.27 -8.24
C HIS A 140 -2.94 -8.40 -7.65
N ASN A 141 -3.56 -9.56 -7.46
CA ASN A 141 -2.89 -10.76 -6.98
C ASN A 141 -3.48 -12.03 -7.61
N ARG A 142 -2.62 -13.02 -7.84
CA ARG A 142 -2.98 -14.40 -8.23
C ARG A 142 -2.17 -15.39 -7.39
N ASN A 143 -2.71 -16.60 -7.17
CA ASN A 143 -1.97 -17.68 -6.50
C ASN A 143 -0.77 -18.16 -7.33
N GLU A 144 -0.89 -18.13 -8.65
CA GLU A 144 0.11 -18.59 -9.60
C GLU A 144 0.32 -17.58 -10.72
N ALA A 145 1.54 -17.46 -11.23
CA ALA A 145 1.93 -16.52 -12.30
C ALA A 145 1.52 -17.07 -13.70
N ILE A 146 0.24 -17.43 -13.87
CA ILE A 146 -0.30 -17.99 -15.12
C ILE A 146 -1.22 -16.94 -15.78
N TYR A 147 -0.84 -16.50 -16.98
CA TYR A 147 -1.54 -15.50 -17.77
C TYR A 147 -1.58 -15.92 -19.24
N GLN A 148 -2.64 -15.55 -19.96
CA GLN A 148 -2.70 -15.67 -21.43
C GLN A 148 -2.06 -14.44 -22.08
N ASN A 149 -2.48 -13.24 -21.65
CA ASN A 149 -1.85 -11.96 -21.95
C ASN A 149 -1.74 -11.20 -20.63
N PHE A 150 -0.51 -11.01 -20.15
CA PHE A 150 -0.29 -10.53 -18.79
C PHE A 150 -0.99 -9.19 -18.49
N LEU A 151 -0.82 -8.19 -19.35
CA LEU A 151 -1.39 -6.85 -19.11
C LEU A 151 -2.93 -6.86 -19.24
N GLU A 152 -3.47 -7.52 -20.24
CA GLU A 152 -4.93 -7.62 -20.43
C GLU A 152 -5.59 -8.39 -19.28
N ASP A 153 -4.99 -9.50 -18.85
CA ASP A 153 -5.46 -10.31 -17.73
C ASP A 153 -5.39 -9.50 -16.42
N MET A 154 -4.31 -8.74 -16.20
CA MET A 154 -4.16 -7.87 -15.03
C MET A 154 -5.29 -6.82 -14.97
N VAL A 155 -5.58 -6.17 -16.08
CA VAL A 155 -6.69 -5.20 -16.17
C VAL A 155 -8.04 -5.88 -15.93
N ALA A 156 -8.27 -7.08 -16.50
CA ALA A 156 -9.50 -7.84 -16.30
C ALA A 156 -9.69 -8.23 -14.83
N ASP A 157 -8.64 -8.72 -14.17
CA ASP A 157 -8.66 -9.05 -12.74
C ASP A 157 -8.96 -7.83 -11.87
N MET A 158 -8.42 -6.65 -12.22
CA MET A 158 -8.68 -5.41 -11.49
C MET A 158 -10.11 -4.91 -11.71
N LYS A 159 -10.70 -5.11 -12.89
CA LYS A 159 -12.14 -4.85 -13.12
C LYS A 159 -13.02 -5.70 -12.20
N GLU A 160 -12.65 -6.96 -11.95
CA GLU A 160 -13.35 -7.81 -10.98
C GLU A 160 -13.23 -7.27 -9.55
N CYS A 161 -12.04 -6.84 -9.12
CA CYS A 161 -11.84 -6.22 -7.80
C CYS A 161 -12.72 -4.96 -7.63
N VAL A 162 -12.75 -4.08 -8.63
CA VAL A 162 -13.59 -2.89 -8.64
C VAL A 162 -15.08 -3.25 -8.59
N ALA A 163 -15.50 -4.28 -9.34
CA ALA A 163 -16.89 -4.75 -9.32
C ALA A 163 -17.30 -5.29 -7.93
N ILE A 164 -16.39 -5.96 -7.21
CA ILE A 164 -16.60 -6.39 -5.82
C ILE A 164 -16.80 -5.18 -4.91
N ALA A 165 -15.94 -4.16 -5.01
CA ALA A 165 -16.04 -2.92 -4.22
C ALA A 165 -17.37 -2.19 -4.49
N HIS A 166 -17.75 -2.02 -5.75
CA HIS A 166 -19.03 -1.40 -6.14
C HIS A 166 -20.24 -2.18 -5.60
N LYS A 167 -20.22 -3.52 -5.70
CA LYS A 167 -21.28 -4.37 -5.17
C LYS A 167 -21.45 -4.21 -3.67
N ALA A 168 -20.37 -3.97 -2.93
CA ALA A 168 -20.42 -3.68 -1.50
C ALA A 168 -20.86 -2.23 -1.18
N GLY A 169 -20.84 -1.32 -2.17
CA GLY A 169 -21.24 0.08 -2.02
C GLY A 169 -20.07 1.06 -1.87
N VAL A 170 -18.84 0.66 -2.18
CA VAL A 170 -17.68 1.57 -2.20
C VAL A 170 -17.68 2.35 -3.51
N PRO A 171 -17.75 3.69 -3.51
CA PRO A 171 -17.77 4.50 -4.73
C PRO A 171 -16.36 4.75 -5.27
N ASP A 172 -16.26 5.11 -6.57
CA ASP A 172 -15.00 5.32 -7.29
C ASP A 172 -14.05 6.30 -6.61
N GLU A 173 -14.56 7.39 -6.03
CA GLU A 173 -13.76 8.40 -5.34
C GLU A 173 -13.06 7.88 -4.08
N LYS A 174 -13.36 6.64 -3.67
CA LYS A 174 -12.76 5.95 -2.51
C LYS A 174 -11.81 4.82 -2.91
N ILE A 175 -11.67 4.52 -4.20
CA ILE A 175 -10.89 3.37 -4.69
C ILE A 175 -9.59 3.86 -5.32
N MET A 176 -8.46 3.20 -5.00
CA MET A 176 -7.21 3.24 -5.74
C MET A 176 -6.78 1.80 -6.10
N LEU A 177 -5.93 1.66 -7.10
CA LEU A 177 -5.49 0.38 -7.66
C LEU A 177 -3.98 0.20 -7.48
N ASP A 178 -3.53 -1.04 -7.21
CA ASP A 178 -2.10 -1.40 -7.19
C ASP A 178 -1.87 -2.58 -8.15
N PRO A 179 -0.90 -2.52 -9.08
CA PRO A 179 -0.57 -3.59 -10.01
C PRO A 179 -0.03 -4.85 -9.33
N GLY A 180 0.28 -4.81 -8.03
CA GLY A 180 0.72 -5.96 -7.24
C GLY A 180 2.09 -6.49 -7.65
N VAL A 181 3.07 -5.63 -7.82
CA VAL A 181 4.47 -6.04 -8.08
C VAL A 181 4.95 -6.95 -6.95
N GLY A 182 5.50 -8.13 -7.32
CA GLY A 182 5.97 -9.15 -6.37
C GLY A 182 4.92 -10.18 -5.93
N PHE A 183 3.70 -10.13 -6.48
CA PHE A 183 2.61 -11.04 -6.14
C PHE A 183 2.06 -11.74 -7.41
N GLY A 184 2.08 -13.09 -7.41
CA GLY A 184 1.57 -13.89 -8.51
C GLY A 184 2.16 -13.55 -9.89
N LYS A 185 3.43 -13.16 -9.95
CA LYS A 185 4.12 -12.70 -11.16
C LYS A 185 5.54 -13.26 -11.26
N THR A 186 5.98 -13.58 -12.48
CA THR A 186 7.39 -13.87 -12.77
C THR A 186 8.25 -12.61 -12.64
N TYR A 187 9.57 -12.75 -12.74
CA TYR A 187 10.47 -11.59 -12.73
C TYR A 187 10.17 -10.63 -13.89
N GLU A 188 10.00 -11.16 -15.10
CA GLU A 188 9.70 -10.40 -16.31
C GLU A 188 8.34 -9.69 -16.21
N GLN A 189 7.33 -10.39 -15.70
CA GLN A 189 6.00 -9.81 -15.48
C GLN A 189 6.01 -8.70 -14.44
N ASN A 190 6.89 -8.77 -13.43
CA ASN A 190 7.06 -7.67 -12.48
C ASN A 190 7.68 -6.43 -13.15
N LEU A 191 8.67 -6.60 -14.02
CA LEU A 191 9.25 -5.49 -14.80
C LEU A 191 8.21 -4.92 -15.77
N GLU A 192 7.43 -5.76 -16.43
CA GLU A 192 6.36 -5.37 -17.34
C GLU A 192 5.25 -4.61 -16.60
N ALA A 193 4.82 -5.06 -15.40
CA ALA A 193 3.85 -4.37 -14.56
C ALA A 193 4.32 -2.96 -14.16
N ILE A 194 5.61 -2.77 -13.86
CA ILE A 194 6.17 -1.45 -13.54
C ILE A 194 6.20 -0.57 -14.79
N ASN A 195 6.70 -1.10 -15.91
CA ASN A 195 6.87 -0.32 -17.15
C ASN A 195 5.53 0.10 -17.79
N HIS A 196 4.49 -0.70 -17.61
CA HIS A 196 3.17 -0.50 -18.21
C HIS A 196 2.06 -0.35 -17.17
N VAL A 197 2.38 0.19 -15.98
CA VAL A 197 1.38 0.41 -14.92
C VAL A 197 0.24 1.33 -15.36
N ASP A 198 0.50 2.20 -16.34
CA ASP A 198 -0.45 3.10 -16.98
C ASP A 198 -1.62 2.39 -17.69
N VAL A 199 -1.54 1.09 -18.00
CA VAL A 199 -2.70 0.35 -18.53
C VAL A 199 -3.89 0.35 -17.56
N LEU A 200 -3.63 0.47 -16.25
CA LEU A 200 -4.69 0.56 -15.24
C LEU A 200 -5.46 1.89 -15.30
N GLN A 201 -4.94 2.92 -15.99
CA GLN A 201 -5.65 4.20 -16.17
C GLN A 201 -6.96 4.04 -16.96
N GLU A 202 -7.12 2.96 -17.75
CA GLU A 202 -8.39 2.69 -18.44
C GLU A 202 -9.56 2.51 -17.47
N LEU A 203 -9.29 2.19 -16.19
CA LEU A 203 -10.29 2.07 -15.14
C LEU A 203 -10.68 3.42 -14.52
N GLY A 204 -9.99 4.52 -14.87
CA GLY A 204 -10.31 5.87 -14.42
C GLY A 204 -10.02 6.14 -12.94
N LEU A 205 -9.30 5.25 -12.25
CA LEU A 205 -9.02 5.29 -10.82
C LEU A 205 -7.55 5.64 -10.54
N PRO A 206 -7.22 6.28 -9.40
CA PRO A 206 -5.85 6.53 -9.00
C PRO A 206 -5.04 5.24 -8.84
N ILE A 207 -3.74 5.32 -9.12
CA ILE A 207 -2.83 4.17 -9.05
C ILE A 207 -1.81 4.38 -7.94
N LEU A 208 -1.62 3.34 -7.11
CA LEU A 208 -0.55 3.21 -6.15
C LEU A 208 0.48 2.22 -6.70
N LEU A 209 1.76 2.53 -6.58
CA LEU A 209 2.86 1.63 -6.94
C LEU A 209 3.68 1.24 -5.71
N GLY A 210 3.63 -0.05 -5.35
CA GLY A 210 4.36 -0.63 -4.22
C GLY A 210 5.53 -1.51 -4.67
N THR A 211 6.72 -0.94 -4.87
CA THR A 211 7.92 -1.67 -5.33
C THR A 211 9.05 -1.69 -4.31
N SER A 212 8.92 -0.93 -3.22
CA SER A 212 10.01 -0.66 -2.28
C SER A 212 10.67 -1.91 -1.73
N ARG A 213 11.96 -2.03 -1.96
CA ARG A 213 12.86 -3.11 -1.52
C ARG A 213 12.45 -4.52 -1.98
N LYS A 214 11.54 -4.64 -2.97
CA LYS A 214 11.04 -5.93 -3.45
C LYS A 214 12.09 -6.74 -4.22
N SER A 215 11.83 -8.03 -4.38
CA SER A 215 12.75 -9.00 -5.02
C SER A 215 13.07 -8.64 -6.48
N VAL A 216 12.15 -8.02 -7.21
CA VAL A 216 12.42 -7.55 -8.58
C VAL A 216 13.63 -6.62 -8.64
N ILE A 217 13.79 -5.71 -7.66
CA ILE A 217 14.97 -4.83 -7.55
C ILE A 217 16.20 -5.63 -7.16
N GLY A 218 16.08 -6.52 -6.15
CA GLY A 218 17.19 -7.35 -5.71
C GLY A 218 17.72 -8.27 -6.80
N ASN A 219 16.81 -8.87 -7.59
CA ASN A 219 17.19 -9.75 -8.70
C ASN A 219 17.84 -8.98 -9.87
N THR A 220 17.41 -7.73 -10.10
CA THR A 220 17.99 -6.87 -11.15
C THR A 220 19.39 -6.39 -10.80
N LEU A 221 19.60 -5.98 -9.55
CA LEU A 221 20.84 -5.32 -9.11
C LEU A 221 21.80 -6.26 -8.37
N ASP A 222 21.38 -7.50 -8.09
CA ASP A 222 22.10 -8.46 -7.24
C ASP A 222 22.43 -7.88 -5.85
N LEU A 223 21.42 -7.26 -5.19
CA LEU A 223 21.58 -6.55 -3.94
C LEU A 223 20.71 -7.12 -2.81
N PRO A 224 21.20 -7.14 -1.56
CA PRO A 224 20.42 -7.47 -0.38
C PRO A 224 19.34 -6.41 -0.12
N VAL A 225 18.35 -6.73 0.73
CA VAL A 225 17.14 -5.91 0.94
C VAL A 225 17.43 -4.49 1.41
N ASP A 226 18.43 -4.31 2.24
CA ASP A 226 18.85 -3.03 2.84
C ASP A 226 19.62 -2.11 1.86
N GLN A 227 20.00 -2.61 0.68
CA GLN A 227 20.74 -1.86 -0.34
C GLN A 227 19.93 -1.62 -1.63
N ARG A 228 18.59 -1.58 -1.54
CA ARG A 228 17.69 -1.46 -2.72
C ARG A 228 17.05 -0.09 -2.88
N VAL A 229 17.54 0.93 -2.19
CA VAL A 229 16.93 2.26 -2.21
C VAL A 229 17.00 2.90 -3.60
N GLU A 230 18.14 2.84 -4.29
CA GLU A 230 18.30 3.42 -5.63
C GLU A 230 17.37 2.76 -6.65
N GLY A 231 17.22 1.43 -6.57
CA GLY A 231 16.26 0.69 -7.40
C GLY A 231 14.82 1.07 -7.09
N THR A 232 14.48 1.30 -5.82
CA THR A 232 13.17 1.82 -5.42
C THR A 232 12.93 3.21 -6.02
N LEU A 233 13.90 4.12 -5.92
CA LEU A 233 13.81 5.47 -6.48
C LEU A 233 13.61 5.46 -8.00
N ALA A 234 14.31 4.59 -8.72
CA ALA A 234 14.14 4.41 -10.15
C ALA A 234 12.69 4.00 -10.49
N THR A 235 12.12 3.04 -9.76
CA THR A 235 10.72 2.63 -9.97
C THR A 235 9.71 3.71 -9.57
N THR A 236 10.01 4.52 -8.56
CA THR A 236 9.19 5.70 -8.20
C THR A 236 9.12 6.70 -9.35
N VAL A 237 10.27 7.04 -9.96
CA VAL A 237 10.30 7.95 -11.13
C VAL A 237 9.50 7.38 -12.31
N ILE A 238 9.67 6.09 -12.61
CA ILE A 238 8.88 5.43 -13.67
C ILE A 238 7.38 5.50 -13.33
N GLY A 239 6.98 5.19 -12.09
CA GLY A 239 5.59 5.30 -11.65
C GLY A 239 5.02 6.71 -11.86
N MET A 240 5.76 7.76 -11.49
CA MET A 240 5.36 9.15 -11.72
C MET A 240 5.15 9.44 -13.22
N LEU A 241 6.09 9.03 -14.07
CA LEU A 241 6.00 9.22 -15.54
C LEU A 241 4.83 8.44 -16.16
N ARG A 242 4.39 7.38 -15.51
CA ARG A 242 3.25 6.54 -15.88
C ARG A 242 1.94 6.95 -15.17
N GLY A 243 1.94 8.07 -14.43
CA GLY A 243 0.75 8.65 -13.81
C GLY A 243 0.30 7.96 -12.50
N CYS A 244 1.20 7.31 -11.77
CA CYS A 244 0.90 6.85 -10.43
C CYS A 244 0.72 8.03 -9.47
N SER A 245 -0.40 8.05 -8.75
CA SER A 245 -0.74 9.08 -7.77
C SER A 245 -0.18 8.80 -6.38
N PHE A 246 0.18 7.55 -6.11
CA PHE A 246 0.72 7.13 -4.82
C PHE A 246 1.91 6.17 -5.01
N VAL A 247 2.87 6.23 -4.08
CA VAL A 247 3.95 5.25 -3.95
C VAL A 247 4.01 4.73 -2.52
N ARG A 248 4.09 3.40 -2.36
CA ARG A 248 4.18 2.75 -1.04
C ARG A 248 5.61 2.33 -0.77
N VAL A 249 6.27 2.98 0.21
CA VAL A 249 7.71 2.90 0.39
C VAL A 249 8.16 2.82 1.84
N HIS A 250 9.39 2.29 2.08
CA HIS A 250 10.08 2.30 3.36
C HIS A 250 10.96 3.55 3.53
N ASP A 251 11.63 3.99 2.46
CA ASP A 251 12.63 5.07 2.45
C ASP A 251 11.96 6.40 2.09
N ILE A 252 11.24 6.99 3.06
CA ILE A 252 10.35 8.14 2.85
C ILE A 252 11.14 9.36 2.34
N LYS A 253 12.19 9.74 3.07
CA LYS A 253 12.97 10.95 2.79
C LYS A 253 13.58 10.96 1.38
N GLU A 254 14.13 9.83 0.96
CA GLU A 254 14.73 9.65 -0.36
C GLU A 254 13.65 9.74 -1.46
N ASN A 255 12.50 9.08 -1.25
CA ASN A 255 11.38 9.14 -2.18
C ASN A 255 10.76 10.54 -2.24
N HIS A 256 10.60 11.24 -1.11
CA HIS A 256 10.11 12.62 -1.09
C HIS A 256 11.00 13.53 -1.95
N ARG A 257 12.32 13.43 -1.81
CA ARG A 257 13.27 14.23 -2.59
C ARG A 257 13.23 13.92 -4.09
N ILE A 258 13.16 12.63 -4.45
CA ILE A 258 13.10 12.27 -5.88
C ILE A 258 11.77 12.68 -6.52
N ILE A 259 10.66 12.59 -5.79
CA ILE A 259 9.35 13.07 -6.25
C ILE A 259 9.40 14.58 -6.52
N GLN A 260 9.92 15.37 -5.56
CA GLN A 260 10.05 16.81 -5.73
C GLN A 260 10.94 17.18 -6.93
N MET A 261 12.09 16.50 -7.09
CA MET A 261 12.99 16.76 -8.22
C MET A 261 12.37 16.38 -9.55
N THR A 262 11.71 15.20 -9.63
CA THR A 262 11.01 14.74 -10.83
C THR A 262 9.89 15.72 -11.22
N LYS A 263 9.10 16.17 -10.23
CA LYS A 263 8.04 17.16 -10.46
C LYS A 263 8.59 18.48 -11.00
N ALA A 264 9.68 18.98 -10.43
CA ALA A 264 10.32 20.21 -10.91
C ALA A 264 10.77 20.09 -12.38
N ILE A 265 11.32 18.93 -12.77
CA ILE A 265 11.73 18.67 -14.17
C ILE A 265 10.50 18.65 -15.10
N LEU A 266 9.42 17.99 -14.69
CA LEU A 266 8.21 17.85 -15.51
C LEU A 266 7.39 19.15 -15.62
N SER A 267 7.65 20.14 -14.77
CA SER A 267 6.98 21.46 -14.78
C SER A 267 7.67 22.50 -15.65
N CYS A 268 8.80 22.17 -16.29
CA CYS A 268 9.50 23.01 -17.26
C CYS A 268 8.96 22.73 -18.67
#